data_7ce829acf59ccb45f34fe08a35323e72
#
_entry.id   7ce829acf59ccb45f34fe08a35323e72
#
_cell.length_a   1.000
_cell.length_b   1.000
_cell.length_c   1.000
_cell.angle_alpha   90.00
_cell.angle_beta   90.00
_cell.angle_gamma   90.00
#
_symmetry.space_group_name_H-M   'P 1'
#
loop_
_entity.id
_entity.type
_entity.pdbx_description
1 polymer ?
#
loop_
_entity_poly.entity_id
_entity_poly.type
_entity_poly.pdbx_seq_one_letter_code
_entity_poly.pdbx_strand_id
1 'polypeptide(L)'
;MKKLYVLLFSSLLLISCSNNNKKNKLDSSPDAKTLMDESMQRFANAWNQGNAAMLSEEFTIDAVRIISNPMSPIIGKNAILKSFESTFSDESELYKSHIEISVVEARSVSTDIFLGTGIFKILDKNNNVLEDGKWGNVFKYTDGKIKFLLESAHRNSQIQTEAENVSIITNSIDSEALHFEKIKTSVSNYIKYVNDQNAEDLSLLFSENGIQNVSSKEGIILGRDNIRNSEIFLEGQSLNANITGYKYLENSLAIAYGKWSQTDENTGEITTGQWGNLFKIEGENAFLIMESAGLN
;
A
#
# COMPACT_ATOMS: atom_id res chain seq x y z
N MET A 1 32.57 73.54 47.70
CA MET A 1 31.97 72.23 48.05
C MET A 1 31.66 71.49 46.76
N LYS A 2 32.58 70.61 46.36
CA LYS A 2 32.45 69.81 45.13
C LYS A 2 32.06 68.40 45.55
N LYS A 3 30.85 67.92 45.17
CA LYS A 3 30.39 66.53 45.36
C LYS A 3 30.95 65.66 44.28
N LEU A 4 31.74 64.68 44.69
CA LEU A 4 32.34 63.64 43.86
C LEU A 4 31.34 62.50 43.75
N TYR A 5 30.84 62.21 42.55
CA TYR A 5 30.04 61.04 42.30
C TYR A 5 30.94 59.89 41.80
N VAL A 6 30.98 58.84 42.62
CA VAL A 6 31.66 57.61 42.29
C VAL A 6 30.65 56.74 41.49
N LEU A 7 30.94 56.52 40.20
CA LEU A 7 30.19 55.56 39.32
C LEU A 7 30.79 54.18 39.58
N LEU A 8 30.04 53.34 40.26
CA LEU A 8 30.29 51.88 40.28
C LEU A 8 29.88 51.26 38.97
N PHE A 9 30.86 50.80 38.19
CA PHE A 9 30.65 49.96 37.01
C PHE A 9 30.52 48.51 37.49
N SER A 10 29.29 47.96 37.56
CA SER A 10 29.08 46.56 37.78
C SER A 10 29.15 45.83 36.42
N SER A 11 30.26 45.13 36.21
CA SER A 11 30.47 44.23 35.10
C SER A 11 29.59 42.98 35.27
N LEU A 12 28.48 42.91 34.52
CA LEU A 12 27.72 41.68 34.34
C LEU A 12 28.53 40.75 33.45
N LEU A 13 29.10 39.73 34.02
CA LEU A 13 29.59 38.57 33.30
C LEU A 13 28.40 37.76 32.77
N LEU A 14 28.10 37.92 31.51
CA LEU A 14 27.23 37.05 30.77
C LEU A 14 27.93 35.69 30.61
N ILE A 15 27.56 34.73 31.47
CA ILE A 15 27.89 33.34 31.26
C ILE A 15 27.02 32.86 30.13
N SER A 16 27.57 32.87 28.92
CA SER A 16 27.01 32.20 27.77
C SER A 16 27.10 30.69 28.00
N CYS A 17 26.02 30.08 28.52
CA CYS A 17 25.84 28.65 28.44
C CYS A 17 25.70 28.30 26.97
N SER A 18 26.78 27.90 26.34
CA SER A 18 26.78 27.17 25.09
C SER A 18 26.05 25.86 25.35
N ASN A 19 24.74 25.85 25.05
CA ASN A 19 24.00 24.61 24.86
C ASN A 19 24.59 23.90 23.62
N ASN A 20 25.60 23.10 23.88
CA ASN A 20 25.98 22.02 22.99
C ASN A 20 24.78 21.09 22.94
N ASN A 21 23.82 21.42 22.09
CA ASN A 21 22.91 20.43 21.51
C ASN A 21 23.82 19.39 20.83
N LYS A 22 24.30 18.42 21.61
CA LYS A 22 24.56 17.11 21.07
C LYS A 22 23.25 16.71 20.37
N LYS A 23 23.14 16.97 19.08
CA LYS A 23 22.32 16.17 18.21
C LYS A 23 22.72 14.75 18.54
N ASN A 24 21.95 14.12 19.40
CA ASN A 24 21.94 12.69 19.50
C ASN A 24 21.88 12.24 18.05
N LYS A 25 22.88 11.52 17.63
CA LYS A 25 22.88 10.69 16.46
C LYS A 25 21.83 9.61 16.74
N LEU A 26 20.54 10.04 16.74
CA LEU A 26 19.43 9.12 16.67
C LEU A 26 19.56 8.48 15.30
N ASP A 27 19.79 7.20 15.35
CA ASP A 27 19.73 6.23 14.28
C ASP A 27 19.39 6.84 12.94
N SER A 28 20.37 6.83 12.06
CA SER A 28 20.15 7.02 10.62
C SER A 28 19.42 5.78 10.08
N SER A 29 18.16 5.59 10.48
CA SER A 29 17.28 4.76 9.66
C SER A 29 17.25 5.42 8.29
N PRO A 30 17.51 4.68 7.22
CA PRO A 30 17.52 5.24 5.88
C PRO A 30 16.17 5.91 5.63
N ASP A 31 16.19 7.03 4.93
CA ASP A 31 15.00 7.73 4.52
C ASP A 31 14.08 6.79 3.72
N ALA A 32 12.81 6.73 4.10
CA ALA A 32 11.83 5.82 3.48
C ALA A 32 11.73 6.01 1.97
N LYS A 33 11.83 7.26 1.52
CA LYS A 33 11.81 7.59 0.08
C LYS A 33 13.01 7.01 -0.63
N THR A 34 14.20 7.15 -0.07
CA THR A 34 15.44 6.59 -0.64
C THR A 34 15.36 5.06 -0.73
N LEU A 35 14.96 4.39 0.34
CA LEU A 35 14.80 2.93 0.33
C LEU A 35 13.78 2.47 -0.71
N MET A 36 12.68 3.23 -0.86
CA MET A 36 11.65 2.91 -1.82
C MET A 36 12.13 3.07 -3.25
N ASP A 37 12.77 4.20 -3.57
CA ASP A 37 13.33 4.46 -4.89
C ASP A 37 14.35 3.40 -5.28
N GLU A 38 15.25 3.03 -4.37
CA GLU A 38 16.22 1.95 -4.60
C GLU A 38 15.55 0.60 -4.83
N SER A 39 14.48 0.28 -4.07
CA SER A 39 13.73 -0.97 -4.25
C SER A 39 13.05 -1.02 -5.61
N MET A 40 12.35 0.07 -5.99
CA MET A 40 11.69 0.15 -7.30
C MET A 40 12.69 0.10 -8.45
N GLN A 41 13.86 0.69 -8.27
CA GLN A 41 14.91 0.62 -9.28
C GLN A 41 15.47 -0.81 -9.44
N ARG A 42 15.71 -1.55 -8.34
CA ARG A 42 16.12 -2.95 -8.41
C ARG A 42 15.06 -3.81 -9.09
N PHE A 43 13.79 -3.61 -8.74
CA PHE A 43 12.67 -4.31 -9.36
C PHE A 43 12.61 -4.03 -10.87
N ALA A 44 12.63 -2.75 -11.28
CA ALA A 44 12.60 -2.36 -12.70
C ALA A 44 13.81 -2.91 -13.48
N ASN A 45 15.00 -2.86 -12.90
CA ASN A 45 16.19 -3.41 -13.52
C ASN A 45 16.09 -4.93 -13.76
N ALA A 46 15.58 -5.68 -12.77
CA ALA A 46 15.40 -7.13 -12.89
C ALA A 46 14.30 -7.47 -13.91
N TRP A 47 13.19 -6.73 -13.93
CA TRP A 47 12.14 -6.84 -14.95
C TRP A 47 12.68 -6.61 -16.35
N ASN A 48 13.36 -5.50 -16.55
CA ASN A 48 13.89 -5.09 -17.86
C ASN A 48 14.98 -6.04 -18.41
N GLN A 49 15.55 -6.88 -17.54
CA GLN A 49 16.43 -7.98 -17.91
C GLN A 49 15.69 -9.29 -18.16
N GLY A 50 14.35 -9.35 -17.91
CA GLY A 50 13.58 -10.59 -17.96
C GLY A 50 14.05 -11.61 -16.92
N ASN A 51 14.60 -11.16 -15.79
CA ASN A 51 15.24 -12.03 -14.80
C ASN A 51 14.30 -12.34 -13.64
N ALA A 52 13.50 -13.38 -13.79
CA ALA A 52 12.54 -13.85 -12.78
C ALA A 52 13.20 -14.17 -11.43
N ALA A 53 14.40 -14.75 -11.44
CA ALA A 53 15.11 -15.08 -10.22
C ALA A 53 15.51 -13.82 -9.43
N MET A 54 16.07 -12.80 -10.12
CA MET A 54 16.39 -11.53 -9.47
C MET A 54 15.15 -10.82 -8.93
N LEU A 55 14.03 -10.84 -9.67
CA LEU A 55 12.77 -10.27 -9.19
C LEU A 55 12.29 -10.97 -7.91
N SER A 56 12.32 -12.30 -7.88
CA SER A 56 11.88 -13.05 -6.71
C SER A 56 12.71 -12.76 -5.45
N GLU A 57 13.98 -12.36 -5.60
CA GLU A 57 14.85 -11.97 -4.47
C GLU A 57 14.44 -10.64 -3.82
N GLU A 58 13.64 -9.82 -4.50
CA GLU A 58 13.08 -8.61 -3.90
C GLU A 58 11.88 -8.88 -2.97
N PHE A 59 11.42 -10.15 -2.88
CA PHE A 59 10.29 -10.57 -2.05
C PHE A 59 10.78 -11.30 -0.77
N THR A 60 9.99 -11.16 0.31
CA THR A 60 10.16 -12.01 1.51
C THR A 60 9.74 -13.44 1.18
N ILE A 61 10.18 -14.40 2.02
CA ILE A 61 9.88 -15.84 1.80
C ILE A 61 8.38 -16.12 1.77
N ASP A 62 7.60 -15.35 2.52
CA ASP A 62 6.19 -15.47 2.77
C ASP A 62 5.38 -14.31 2.18
N ALA A 63 5.95 -13.60 1.20
CA ALA A 63 5.31 -12.49 0.52
C ALA A 63 4.03 -12.91 -0.19
N VAL A 64 3.13 -11.93 -0.34
CA VAL A 64 1.87 -12.06 -1.08
C VAL A 64 1.88 -11.09 -2.25
N ARG A 65 1.49 -11.56 -3.42
CA ARG A 65 1.36 -10.77 -4.63
C ARG A 65 -0.09 -10.79 -5.10
N ILE A 66 -0.70 -9.60 -5.17
CA ILE A 66 -2.08 -9.35 -5.62
C ILE A 66 -1.99 -8.49 -6.87
N ILE A 67 -2.37 -9.07 -8.00
CA ILE A 67 -2.31 -8.39 -9.30
C ILE A 67 -3.59 -8.69 -10.10
N SER A 68 -3.91 -7.85 -11.07
CA SER A 68 -5.13 -8.02 -11.87
C SER A 68 -5.25 -9.39 -12.57
N ASN A 69 -4.14 -10.02 -12.88
CA ASN A 69 -4.09 -11.37 -13.46
C ASN A 69 -2.86 -12.13 -12.93
N PRO A 70 -3.01 -13.32 -12.29
CA PRO A 70 -4.23 -14.10 -12.11
C PRO A 70 -5.17 -13.54 -11.05
N MET A 71 -6.44 -13.91 -11.11
CA MET A 71 -7.49 -13.51 -10.16
C MET A 71 -7.40 -14.22 -8.80
N SER A 72 -6.20 -14.59 -8.39
CA SER A 72 -5.94 -15.25 -7.12
C SER A 72 -4.59 -14.81 -6.56
N PRO A 73 -4.49 -14.60 -5.26
CA PRO A 73 -3.23 -14.25 -4.60
C PRO A 73 -2.12 -15.27 -4.90
N ILE A 74 -0.94 -14.79 -5.23
CA ILE A 74 0.27 -15.59 -5.39
C ILE A 74 1.03 -15.52 -4.07
N ILE A 75 1.13 -16.64 -3.37
CA ILE A 75 1.66 -16.69 -2.00
C ILE A 75 3.00 -17.41 -1.95
N GLY A 76 3.98 -16.74 -1.37
CA GLY A 76 5.32 -17.23 -1.14
C GLY A 76 6.27 -17.06 -2.32
N LYS A 77 7.53 -16.80 -2.01
CA LYS A 77 8.59 -16.47 -2.96
C LYS A 77 8.71 -17.46 -4.13
N ASN A 78 8.55 -18.75 -3.89
CA ASN A 78 8.66 -19.77 -4.95
C ASN A 78 7.50 -19.68 -5.96
N ALA A 79 6.28 -19.39 -5.51
CA ALA A 79 5.14 -19.20 -6.39
C ALA A 79 5.28 -17.88 -7.18
N ILE A 80 5.81 -16.85 -6.53
CA ILE A 80 6.12 -15.54 -7.16
C ILE A 80 7.20 -15.71 -8.24
N LEU A 81 8.27 -16.50 -7.98
CA LEU A 81 9.26 -16.83 -8.98
C LEU A 81 8.62 -17.46 -10.23
N LYS A 82 7.80 -18.48 -10.06
CA LYS A 82 7.10 -19.16 -11.17
C LYS A 82 6.18 -18.20 -11.93
N SER A 83 5.52 -17.29 -11.23
CA SER A 83 4.71 -16.24 -11.88
C SER A 83 5.54 -15.35 -12.80
N PHE A 84 6.74 -14.92 -12.37
CA PHE A 84 7.64 -14.13 -13.22
C PHE A 84 8.26 -14.96 -14.36
N GLU A 85 8.56 -16.24 -14.13
CA GLU A 85 8.99 -17.14 -15.22
C GLU A 85 7.93 -17.23 -16.32
N SER A 86 6.65 -17.32 -15.93
CA SER A 86 5.54 -17.29 -16.90
C SER A 86 5.40 -15.92 -17.57
N THR A 87 5.56 -14.83 -16.83
CA THR A 87 5.50 -13.45 -17.39
C THR A 87 6.57 -13.22 -18.47
N PHE A 88 7.74 -13.81 -18.33
CA PHE A 88 8.86 -13.63 -19.26
C PHE A 88 8.99 -14.77 -20.28
N SER A 89 8.07 -15.72 -20.31
CA SER A 89 8.04 -16.74 -21.35
C SER A 89 7.74 -16.11 -22.73
N ASP A 90 8.17 -16.76 -23.80
CA ASP A 90 7.94 -16.30 -25.18
C ASP A 90 6.48 -16.39 -25.62
N GLU A 91 5.65 -17.07 -24.85
CA GLU A 91 4.20 -17.15 -25.04
C GLU A 91 3.45 -15.96 -24.36
N SER A 92 4.12 -15.19 -23.50
CA SER A 92 3.50 -14.09 -22.77
C SER A 92 3.45 -12.82 -23.62
N GLU A 93 2.33 -12.09 -23.49
CA GLU A 93 2.16 -10.74 -24.07
C GLU A 93 3.21 -9.74 -23.51
N LEU A 94 3.73 -10.03 -22.32
CA LEU A 94 4.76 -9.22 -21.64
C LEU A 94 6.19 -9.66 -21.96
N TYR A 95 6.37 -10.61 -22.88
CA TYR A 95 7.69 -11.05 -23.30
C TYR A 95 8.53 -9.91 -23.84
N LYS A 96 9.73 -9.73 -23.28
CA LYS A 96 10.64 -8.62 -23.63
C LYS A 96 10.06 -7.22 -23.45
N SER A 97 9.06 -7.09 -22.60
CA SER A 97 8.57 -5.78 -22.16
C SER A 97 9.59 -5.11 -21.24
N HIS A 98 9.45 -3.79 -21.06
CA HIS A 98 10.14 -3.07 -20.01
C HIS A 98 9.13 -2.32 -19.12
N ILE A 99 9.50 -2.08 -17.87
CA ILE A 99 8.66 -1.42 -16.89
C ILE A 99 9.24 -0.09 -16.48
N GLU A 100 8.38 0.91 -16.39
CA GLU A 100 8.64 2.20 -15.76
C GLU A 100 7.83 2.29 -14.47
N ILE A 101 8.46 2.68 -13.36
CA ILE A 101 7.81 2.78 -12.05
C ILE A 101 8.10 4.16 -11.47
N SER A 102 7.04 4.79 -10.95
CA SER A 102 7.16 6.06 -10.24
C SER A 102 6.59 5.91 -8.82
N VAL A 103 7.31 6.42 -7.82
CA VAL A 103 6.91 6.46 -6.43
C VAL A 103 6.21 7.79 -6.16
N VAL A 104 4.96 7.74 -5.69
CA VAL A 104 4.17 8.91 -5.32
C VAL A 104 4.30 9.19 -3.83
N GLU A 105 4.20 8.15 -2.99
CA GLU A 105 4.32 8.26 -1.54
C GLU A 105 5.16 7.10 -1.01
N ALA A 106 5.98 7.37 -0.01
CA ALA A 106 6.76 6.37 0.72
C ALA A 106 6.93 6.78 2.17
N ARG A 107 6.64 5.88 3.10
CA ARG A 107 6.79 6.14 4.54
C ARG A 107 7.17 4.90 5.34
N SER A 108 7.84 5.12 6.46
CA SER A 108 8.01 4.12 7.51
C SER A 108 6.73 4.07 8.35
N VAL A 109 6.21 2.88 8.63
CA VAL A 109 5.06 2.64 9.51
C VAL A 109 5.49 2.07 10.86
N SER A 110 6.60 1.34 10.86
CA SER A 110 7.31 0.90 12.07
C SER A 110 8.82 0.89 11.82
N THR A 111 9.59 0.37 12.74
CA THR A 111 11.06 0.26 12.59
C THR A 111 11.48 -0.60 11.40
N ASP A 112 10.65 -1.57 11.01
CA ASP A 112 10.96 -2.57 9.98
C ASP A 112 9.90 -2.69 8.89
N ILE A 113 8.75 -2.01 9.02
CA ILE A 113 7.68 -2.01 8.02
C ILE A 113 7.60 -0.64 7.34
N PHE A 114 7.62 -0.70 6.01
CA PHE A 114 7.49 0.44 5.13
C PHE A 114 6.31 0.24 4.21
N LEU A 115 5.70 1.32 3.80
CA LEU A 115 4.70 1.32 2.74
C LEU A 115 5.10 2.28 1.64
N GLY A 116 4.68 1.98 0.43
CA GLY A 116 4.82 2.86 -0.70
C GLY A 116 3.68 2.67 -1.69
N THR A 117 3.43 3.72 -2.45
CA THR A 117 2.45 3.70 -3.53
C THR A 117 2.90 4.54 -4.70
N GLY A 118 2.43 4.19 -5.89
CA GLY A 118 2.82 4.87 -7.10
C GLY A 118 2.09 4.34 -8.33
N ILE A 119 2.68 4.66 -9.47
CA ILE A 119 2.17 4.27 -10.79
C ILE A 119 3.21 3.44 -11.53
N PHE A 120 2.75 2.62 -12.44
CA PHE A 120 3.61 1.85 -13.34
C PHE A 120 3.12 1.92 -14.78
N LYS A 121 4.04 1.69 -15.72
CA LYS A 121 3.75 1.42 -17.13
C LYS A 121 4.60 0.26 -17.59
N ILE A 122 4.00 -0.66 -18.31
CA ILE A 122 4.71 -1.74 -19.02
C ILE A 122 4.62 -1.44 -20.50
N LEU A 123 5.75 -1.43 -21.15
CA LEU A 123 5.93 -1.01 -22.53
C LEU A 123 6.50 -2.15 -23.36
N ASP A 124 6.09 -2.24 -24.62
CA ASP A 124 6.71 -3.14 -25.58
C ASP A 124 8.08 -2.60 -26.07
N LYS A 125 8.77 -3.38 -26.90
CA LYS A 125 10.06 -2.99 -27.50
C LYS A 125 10.01 -1.73 -28.39
N ASN A 126 8.81 -1.27 -28.77
CA ASN A 126 8.59 -0.07 -29.59
C ASN A 126 8.10 1.11 -28.73
N ASN A 127 8.10 0.99 -27.40
CA ASN A 127 7.56 1.94 -26.42
C ASN A 127 6.04 2.14 -26.51
N ASN A 128 5.28 1.19 -27.06
CA ASN A 128 3.84 1.21 -26.93
C ASN A 128 3.46 0.70 -25.52
N VAL A 129 2.46 1.35 -24.89
CA VAL A 129 1.97 0.92 -23.59
C VAL A 129 1.18 -0.37 -23.77
N LEU A 130 1.62 -1.44 -23.10
CA LEU A 130 0.92 -2.71 -22.98
C LEU A 130 -0.01 -2.68 -21.76
N GLU A 131 0.49 -2.16 -20.65
CA GLU A 131 -0.23 -2.03 -19.40
C GLU A 131 0.17 -0.75 -18.69
N ASP A 132 -0.77 -0.13 -17.99
CA ASP A 132 -0.51 0.92 -17.03
C ASP A 132 -1.41 0.76 -15.81
N GLY A 133 -0.96 1.27 -14.68
CA GLY A 133 -1.72 1.10 -13.46
C GLY A 133 -1.09 1.75 -12.26
N LYS A 134 -1.61 1.33 -11.12
CA LYS A 134 -1.19 1.80 -9.80
C LYS A 134 -0.73 0.64 -8.94
N TRP A 135 0.15 0.94 -8.01
CA TRP A 135 0.62 -0.02 -7.02
C TRP A 135 0.58 0.58 -5.62
N GLY A 136 0.26 -0.27 -4.64
CA GLY A 136 0.31 0.05 -3.22
C GLY A 136 0.89 -1.15 -2.48
N ASN A 137 2.11 -1.02 -1.96
CA ASN A 137 2.89 -2.14 -1.48
C ASN A 137 3.32 -1.96 -0.03
N VAL A 138 3.45 -3.08 0.66
CA VAL A 138 4.02 -3.15 2.01
C VAL A 138 5.35 -3.88 1.93
N PHE A 139 6.34 -3.33 2.60
CA PHE A 139 7.70 -3.86 2.60
C PHE A 139 8.18 -4.15 4.01
N LYS A 140 9.05 -5.15 4.13
CA LYS A 140 9.81 -5.43 5.33
C LYS A 140 11.28 -5.08 5.14
N TYR A 141 11.85 -4.32 6.09
CA TYR A 141 13.28 -4.05 6.11
C TYR A 141 14.02 -5.28 6.63
N THR A 142 14.97 -5.77 5.84
CA THR A 142 15.79 -6.91 6.16
C THR A 142 17.12 -6.85 5.41
N ASP A 143 18.22 -7.18 6.05
CA ASP A 143 19.56 -7.25 5.45
C ASP A 143 19.97 -5.96 4.71
N GLY A 144 19.64 -4.80 5.28
CA GLY A 144 20.04 -3.49 4.76
C GLY A 144 19.16 -2.96 3.62
N LYS A 145 18.09 -3.64 3.24
CA LYS A 145 17.15 -3.24 2.18
C LYS A 145 15.70 -3.55 2.54
N ILE A 146 14.76 -2.91 1.86
CA ILE A 146 13.35 -3.30 1.95
C ILE A 146 13.03 -4.36 0.89
N LYS A 147 12.21 -5.34 1.28
CA LYS A 147 11.68 -6.40 0.43
C LYS A 147 10.16 -6.40 0.47
N PHE A 148 9.51 -6.71 -0.64
CA PHE A 148 8.07 -6.84 -0.71
C PHE A 148 7.55 -7.89 0.27
N LEU A 149 6.63 -7.49 1.12
CA LEU A 149 5.84 -8.36 1.97
C LEU A 149 4.41 -8.53 1.40
N LEU A 150 3.86 -7.45 0.87
CA LEU A 150 2.64 -7.42 0.07
C LEU A 150 2.88 -6.56 -1.17
N GLU A 151 2.77 -7.13 -2.34
CA GLU A 151 2.61 -6.41 -3.60
C GLU A 151 1.13 -6.38 -3.96
N SER A 152 0.58 -5.19 -4.16
CA SER A 152 -0.78 -4.97 -4.66
C SER A 152 -0.70 -4.00 -5.83
N ALA A 153 -0.79 -4.52 -7.05
CA ALA A 153 -0.63 -3.75 -8.28
C ALA A 153 -1.76 -4.05 -9.25
N HIS A 154 -2.45 -3.00 -9.68
CA HIS A 154 -3.68 -3.12 -10.44
C HIS A 154 -3.65 -2.23 -11.67
N ARG A 155 -4.15 -2.75 -12.78
CA ARG A 155 -4.31 -2.03 -14.05
C ARG A 155 -5.38 -0.95 -13.95
N ASN A 156 -5.22 0.11 -14.73
CA ASN A 156 -6.25 1.14 -14.89
C ASN A 156 -7.38 0.70 -15.84
N SER A 157 -7.14 -0.28 -16.71
CA SER A 157 -8.13 -0.81 -17.67
C SER A 157 -8.64 -2.19 -17.27
N GLN A 158 -9.95 -2.42 -17.47
CA GLN A 158 -10.52 -3.74 -17.30
C GLN A 158 -10.06 -4.71 -18.40
N ILE A 159 -9.73 -5.94 -17.96
CA ILE A 159 -9.79 -7.09 -18.86
C ILE A 159 -11.18 -7.69 -18.63
N GLN A 160 -11.95 -7.90 -19.72
CA GLN A 160 -13.23 -8.62 -19.63
C GLN A 160 -12.93 -10.06 -19.20
N THR A 161 -13.20 -10.37 -17.95
CA THR A 161 -13.18 -11.74 -17.42
C THR A 161 -14.59 -12.11 -17.00
N GLU A 162 -14.93 -13.40 -17.05
CA GLU A 162 -16.20 -13.86 -16.50
C GLU A 162 -16.27 -13.46 -15.02
N ALA A 163 -17.26 -12.62 -14.69
CA ALA A 163 -17.44 -12.09 -13.34
C ALA A 163 -18.14 -13.14 -12.46
N GLU A 164 -17.49 -13.55 -11.39
CA GLU A 164 -18.11 -14.37 -10.35
C GLU A 164 -18.53 -13.50 -9.16
N ASN A 165 -19.77 -13.67 -8.71
CA ASN A 165 -20.24 -13.06 -7.47
C ASN A 165 -19.35 -13.50 -6.29
N VAL A 166 -18.76 -12.52 -5.63
CA VAL A 166 -17.96 -12.76 -4.43
C VAL A 166 -18.90 -12.93 -3.26
N SER A 167 -19.06 -14.17 -2.78
CA SER A 167 -19.74 -14.39 -1.50
C SER A 167 -18.79 -14.08 -0.34
N ILE A 168 -19.34 -13.56 0.77
CA ILE A 168 -18.60 -13.36 2.02
C ILE A 168 -18.29 -14.74 2.62
N ILE A 169 -17.29 -15.42 2.07
CA ILE A 169 -16.77 -16.67 2.64
C ILE A 169 -15.45 -16.33 3.31
N THR A 170 -15.47 -16.24 4.61
CA THR A 170 -14.27 -16.39 5.42
C THR A 170 -13.94 -17.87 5.47
N ASN A 171 -13.10 -18.36 4.57
CA ASN A 171 -12.44 -19.64 4.79
C ASN A 171 -11.70 -19.56 6.13
N SER A 172 -11.66 -20.66 6.87
CA SER A 172 -11.02 -20.78 8.19
C SER A 172 -9.57 -20.33 8.11
N ILE A 173 -9.36 -19.06 8.32
CA ILE A 173 -8.04 -18.49 8.55
C ILE A 173 -7.75 -18.82 10.00
N ASP A 174 -6.71 -19.62 10.22
CA ASP A 174 -6.19 -19.92 11.57
C ASP A 174 -5.64 -18.59 12.10
N SER A 175 -6.51 -17.87 12.76
CA SER A 175 -6.31 -16.50 13.17
C SER A 175 -5.89 -16.49 14.63
N GLU A 176 -4.99 -15.61 15.01
CA GLU A 176 -5.07 -15.03 16.34
C GLU A 176 -6.41 -14.28 16.38
N ALA A 177 -7.45 -15.01 16.75
CA ALA A 177 -8.87 -14.73 16.44
C ALA A 177 -9.30 -13.29 16.68
N LEU A 178 -8.73 -12.62 17.70
CA LEU A 178 -9.13 -11.29 18.09
C LEU A 178 -8.75 -10.19 17.06
N HIS A 179 -7.55 -10.23 16.50
CA HIS A 179 -7.11 -9.22 15.54
C HIS A 179 -7.81 -9.39 14.18
N PHE A 180 -8.05 -10.62 13.78
CA PHE A 180 -8.79 -10.93 12.57
C PHE A 180 -10.24 -10.43 12.62
N GLU A 181 -10.94 -10.60 13.74
CA GLU A 181 -12.31 -10.11 13.90
C GLU A 181 -12.39 -8.57 13.80
N LYS A 182 -11.38 -7.83 14.24
CA LYS A 182 -11.32 -6.37 14.06
C LYS A 182 -11.19 -5.97 12.59
N ILE A 183 -10.35 -6.67 11.83
CA ILE A 183 -10.23 -6.44 10.38
C ILE A 183 -11.50 -6.81 9.65
N LYS A 184 -12.11 -7.95 9.98
CA LYS A 184 -13.38 -8.39 9.41
C LYS A 184 -14.49 -7.35 9.67
N THR A 185 -14.55 -6.78 10.88
CA THR A 185 -15.45 -5.69 11.21
C THR A 185 -15.17 -4.46 10.35
N SER A 186 -13.90 -4.07 10.18
CA SER A 186 -13.53 -2.94 9.33
C SER A 186 -13.96 -3.14 7.88
N VAL A 187 -13.70 -4.32 7.31
CA VAL A 187 -14.13 -4.67 5.94
C VAL A 187 -15.66 -4.68 5.82
N SER A 188 -16.37 -5.23 6.80
CA SER A 188 -17.85 -5.24 6.80
C SER A 188 -18.42 -3.82 6.86
N ASN A 189 -17.81 -2.94 7.68
CA ASN A 189 -18.20 -1.54 7.76
C ASN A 189 -17.88 -0.79 6.45
N TYR A 190 -16.76 -1.10 5.81
CA TYR A 190 -16.43 -0.54 4.50
C TYR A 190 -17.51 -0.84 3.47
N ILE A 191 -17.90 -2.12 3.34
CA ILE A 191 -18.98 -2.56 2.44
C ILE A 191 -20.28 -1.81 2.78
N LYS A 192 -20.63 -1.78 4.07
CA LYS A 192 -21.84 -1.09 4.53
C LYS A 192 -21.84 0.38 4.14
N TYR A 193 -20.76 1.11 4.43
CA TYR A 193 -20.72 2.56 4.20
C TYR A 193 -20.66 2.92 2.71
N VAL A 194 -20.03 2.08 1.87
CA VAL A 194 -20.11 2.23 0.41
C VAL A 194 -21.56 2.04 -0.06
N ASN A 195 -22.24 0.98 0.36
CA ASN A 195 -23.62 0.68 -0.03
C ASN A 195 -24.62 1.71 0.52
N ASP A 196 -24.35 2.26 1.70
CA ASP A 196 -25.15 3.34 2.29
C ASP A 196 -24.80 4.74 1.72
N GLN A 197 -23.81 4.83 0.81
CA GLN A 197 -23.30 6.09 0.23
C GLN A 197 -22.82 7.10 1.29
N ASN A 198 -22.22 6.59 2.36
CA ASN A 198 -21.82 7.37 3.52
C ASN A 198 -20.30 7.64 3.52
N ALA A 199 -19.88 8.70 2.82
CA ALA A 199 -18.48 9.10 2.72
C ALA A 199 -17.87 9.51 4.07
N GLU A 200 -18.65 10.08 4.97
CA GLU A 200 -18.17 10.50 6.30
C GLU A 200 -17.70 9.27 7.09
N ASP A 201 -18.58 8.31 7.34
CA ASP A 201 -18.26 7.11 8.09
C ASP A 201 -17.22 6.23 7.36
N LEU A 202 -17.27 6.16 6.02
CA LEU A 202 -16.28 5.46 5.23
C LEU A 202 -14.87 6.02 5.47
N SER A 203 -14.73 7.32 5.46
CA SER A 203 -13.45 7.98 5.68
C SER A 203 -12.88 7.71 7.07
N LEU A 204 -13.73 7.54 8.10
CA LEU A 204 -13.31 7.24 9.46
C LEU A 204 -12.71 5.83 9.62
N LEU A 205 -12.88 4.95 8.64
CA LEU A 205 -12.17 3.66 8.61
C LEU A 205 -10.67 3.82 8.25
N PHE A 206 -10.27 4.95 7.71
CA PHE A 206 -8.87 5.24 7.40
C PHE A 206 -8.17 5.94 8.57
N SER A 207 -6.88 5.71 8.72
CA SER A 207 -6.03 6.54 9.57
C SER A 207 -6.01 7.98 9.05
N GLU A 208 -5.63 8.94 9.90
CA GLU A 208 -5.59 10.36 9.53
C GLU A 208 -4.80 10.61 8.23
N ASN A 209 -3.68 9.93 8.10
CA ASN A 209 -2.81 9.97 6.92
C ASN A 209 -3.02 8.74 6.02
N GLY A 210 -4.23 8.18 5.99
CA GLY A 210 -4.56 7.01 5.16
C GLY A 210 -4.30 7.26 3.69
N ILE A 211 -4.04 6.18 2.96
CA ILE A 211 -3.83 6.18 1.51
C ILE A 211 -4.95 5.38 0.88
N GLN A 212 -5.58 5.95 -0.15
CA GLN A 212 -6.50 5.23 -1.01
C GLN A 212 -5.93 5.15 -2.42
N ASN A 213 -5.59 3.95 -2.84
CA ASN A 213 -5.04 3.61 -4.14
C ASN A 213 -5.94 2.62 -4.87
N VAL A 214 -6.99 3.12 -5.47
CA VAL A 214 -7.99 2.33 -6.20
C VAL A 214 -7.88 2.60 -7.69
N SER A 215 -7.83 1.56 -8.51
CA SER A 215 -7.60 1.69 -9.97
C SER A 215 -8.68 2.50 -10.69
N SER A 216 -9.94 2.45 -10.22
CA SER A 216 -11.05 3.21 -10.80
C SER A 216 -11.06 4.70 -10.46
N LYS A 217 -10.24 5.16 -9.50
CA LYS A 217 -10.16 6.58 -9.12
C LYS A 217 -9.05 7.28 -9.88
N GLU A 218 -9.20 8.58 -10.12
CA GLU A 218 -8.13 9.41 -10.67
C GLU A 218 -7.06 9.64 -9.58
N GLY A 219 -5.81 9.29 -9.88
CA GLY A 219 -4.67 9.49 -8.98
C GLY A 219 -4.67 8.57 -7.75
N ILE A 220 -3.82 8.91 -6.80
CA ILE A 220 -3.68 8.31 -5.48
C ILE A 220 -4.10 9.36 -4.46
N ILE A 221 -4.99 9.00 -3.55
CA ILE A 221 -5.60 9.94 -2.63
C ILE A 221 -4.94 9.79 -1.26
N LEU A 222 -4.43 10.90 -0.72
CA LEU A 222 -3.67 10.95 0.52
C LEU A 222 -4.43 11.72 1.59
N GLY A 223 -4.62 11.10 2.74
CA GLY A 223 -5.26 11.69 3.91
C GLY A 223 -6.79 11.50 3.95
N ARG A 224 -7.30 11.27 5.15
CA ARG A 224 -8.72 10.96 5.42
C ARG A 224 -9.69 11.99 4.82
N ASP A 225 -9.41 13.28 4.97
CA ASP A 225 -10.30 14.34 4.47
C ASP A 225 -10.38 14.34 2.94
N ASN A 226 -9.26 14.10 2.26
CA ASN A 226 -9.25 13.99 0.81
C ASN A 226 -9.96 12.72 0.35
N ILE A 227 -9.82 11.60 1.08
CA ILE A 227 -10.56 10.37 0.82
C ILE A 227 -12.06 10.65 0.89
N ARG A 228 -12.54 11.25 1.98
CA ARG A 228 -13.95 11.63 2.13
C ARG A 228 -14.45 12.46 0.95
N ASN A 229 -13.69 13.48 0.55
CA ASN A 229 -14.08 14.42 -0.49
C ASN A 229 -14.01 13.82 -1.92
N SER A 230 -13.27 12.71 -2.08
CA SER A 230 -13.11 12.02 -3.37
C SER A 230 -14.12 10.91 -3.61
N GLU A 231 -14.93 10.57 -2.60
CA GLU A 231 -15.92 9.50 -2.75
C GLU A 231 -17.02 9.94 -3.71
N ILE A 232 -17.23 9.10 -4.72
CA ILE A 232 -18.32 9.22 -5.69
C ILE A 232 -19.06 7.90 -5.66
N PHE A 233 -20.28 7.92 -5.16
CA PHE A 233 -21.15 6.75 -5.14
C PHE A 233 -22.06 6.77 -6.37
N LEU A 234 -22.20 5.63 -7.00
CA LEU A 234 -23.11 5.45 -8.14
C LEU A 234 -24.41 4.85 -7.64
N GLU A 235 -25.51 5.46 -7.97
CA GLU A 235 -26.85 4.97 -7.61
C GLU A 235 -27.10 3.59 -8.26
N GLY A 236 -27.68 2.68 -7.50
CA GLY A 236 -27.96 1.31 -7.98
C GLY A 236 -26.72 0.40 -8.04
N GLN A 237 -25.62 0.78 -7.41
CA GLN A 237 -24.44 -0.09 -7.29
C GLN A 237 -24.38 -0.70 -5.89
N SER A 238 -24.09 -2.00 -5.81
CA SER A 238 -23.86 -2.69 -4.55
C SER A 238 -22.49 -3.36 -4.53
N LEU A 239 -21.71 -3.08 -3.46
CA LEU A 239 -20.40 -3.65 -3.22
C LEU A 239 -20.49 -4.87 -2.32
N ASN A 240 -19.76 -5.93 -2.67
CA ASN A 240 -19.43 -7.05 -1.81
C ASN A 240 -17.91 -7.29 -1.81
N ALA A 241 -17.39 -7.78 -0.69
CA ALA A 241 -15.98 -8.16 -0.59
C ALA A 241 -15.81 -9.32 0.39
N ASN A 242 -14.73 -10.09 0.21
CA ASN A 242 -14.32 -11.12 1.15
C ASN A 242 -12.86 -10.95 1.54
N ILE A 243 -12.47 -11.62 2.61
CA ILE A 243 -11.06 -11.75 3.04
C ILE A 243 -10.61 -13.15 2.65
N THR A 244 -9.61 -13.26 1.78
CA THR A 244 -9.01 -14.54 1.37
C THR A 244 -7.71 -14.85 2.09
N GLY A 245 -7.09 -13.84 2.70
CA GLY A 245 -5.91 -14.02 3.51
C GLY A 245 -5.65 -12.84 4.43
N TYR A 246 -4.91 -13.15 5.49
CA TYR A 246 -4.57 -12.21 6.55
C TYR A 246 -3.23 -12.61 7.16
N LYS A 247 -2.45 -11.61 7.57
CA LYS A 247 -1.23 -11.81 8.33
C LYS A 247 -1.06 -10.67 9.32
N TYR A 248 -0.99 -11.02 10.60
CA TYR A 248 -0.61 -10.08 11.65
C TYR A 248 0.90 -9.82 11.56
N LEU A 249 1.26 -8.56 11.70
CA LEU A 249 2.62 -8.07 11.76
C LEU A 249 2.90 -7.51 13.16
N GLU A 250 4.15 -7.37 13.52
CA GLU A 250 4.51 -6.71 14.78
C GLU A 250 3.98 -5.27 14.83
N ASN A 251 3.96 -4.66 16.01
CA ASN A 251 3.55 -3.27 16.22
C ASN A 251 2.10 -2.93 15.86
N SER A 252 1.19 -3.89 16.09
CA SER A 252 -0.25 -3.71 15.82
C SER A 252 -0.59 -3.47 14.34
N LEU A 253 0.27 -3.91 13.43
CA LEU A 253 0.05 -3.86 12.00
C LEU A 253 -0.48 -5.20 11.50
N ALA A 254 -1.26 -5.17 10.43
CA ALA A 254 -1.69 -6.35 9.73
C ALA A 254 -1.89 -6.09 8.24
N ILE A 255 -1.55 -7.06 7.40
CA ILE A 255 -1.98 -7.10 6.02
C ILE A 255 -3.19 -8.02 5.90
N ALA A 256 -4.15 -7.61 5.09
CA ALA A 256 -5.25 -8.47 4.67
C ALA A 256 -5.50 -8.23 3.18
N TYR A 257 -6.02 -9.26 2.52
CA TYR A 257 -6.28 -9.23 1.09
C TYR A 257 -7.46 -10.11 0.74
N GLY A 258 -8.08 -9.81 -0.41
CA GLY A 258 -9.25 -10.55 -0.84
C GLY A 258 -9.76 -10.14 -2.21
N LYS A 259 -11.00 -10.53 -2.48
CA LYS A 259 -11.71 -10.20 -3.70
C LYS A 259 -12.87 -9.27 -3.39
N TRP A 260 -13.27 -8.50 -4.38
CA TRP A 260 -14.48 -7.69 -4.32
C TRP A 260 -15.29 -7.87 -5.60
N SER A 261 -16.59 -7.63 -5.48
CA SER A 261 -17.51 -7.52 -6.62
C SER A 261 -18.43 -6.33 -6.43
N GLN A 262 -18.72 -5.64 -7.52
CA GLN A 262 -19.71 -4.56 -7.58
C GLN A 262 -20.78 -4.94 -8.60
N THR A 263 -22.02 -4.92 -8.17
CA THR A 263 -23.16 -5.26 -9.00
C THR A 263 -23.96 -4.01 -9.32
N ASP A 264 -24.23 -3.76 -10.59
CA ASP A 264 -25.22 -2.78 -11.02
C ASP A 264 -26.60 -3.42 -10.90
N GLU A 265 -27.42 -2.95 -9.97
CA GLU A 265 -28.75 -3.49 -9.68
C GLU A 265 -29.75 -3.24 -10.81
N ASN A 266 -29.49 -2.25 -11.68
CA ASN A 266 -30.36 -1.93 -12.80
C ASN A 266 -30.13 -2.84 -14.00
N THR A 267 -28.88 -3.21 -14.25
CA THR A 267 -28.47 -4.03 -15.40
C THR A 267 -28.15 -5.47 -15.04
N GLY A 268 -27.83 -5.74 -13.78
CA GLY A 268 -27.30 -7.01 -13.31
C GLY A 268 -25.83 -7.25 -13.71
N GLU A 269 -25.15 -6.26 -14.26
CA GLU A 269 -23.74 -6.34 -14.60
C GLU A 269 -22.88 -6.44 -13.33
N ILE A 270 -21.88 -7.34 -13.34
CA ILE A 270 -20.98 -7.56 -12.23
C ILE A 270 -19.57 -7.21 -12.64
N THR A 271 -18.96 -6.31 -11.89
CA THR A 271 -17.54 -5.98 -11.98
C THR A 271 -16.81 -6.62 -10.81
N THR A 272 -15.63 -7.21 -11.04
CA THR A 272 -14.85 -7.87 -10.00
C THR A 272 -13.42 -7.36 -9.94
N GLY A 273 -12.81 -7.57 -8.79
CA GLY A 273 -11.42 -7.23 -8.59
C GLY A 273 -10.81 -7.85 -7.33
N GLN A 274 -9.61 -7.42 -7.05
CA GLN A 274 -8.86 -7.84 -5.88
C GLN A 274 -8.41 -6.62 -5.08
N TRP A 275 -8.11 -6.87 -3.81
CA TRP A 275 -7.59 -5.86 -2.91
C TRP A 275 -6.51 -6.44 -1.99
N GLY A 276 -5.54 -5.59 -1.61
CA GLY A 276 -4.51 -5.90 -0.65
C GLY A 276 -4.17 -4.68 0.19
N ASN A 277 -4.50 -4.71 1.47
CA ASN A 277 -4.53 -3.55 2.36
C ASN A 277 -3.59 -3.69 3.55
N LEU A 278 -3.11 -2.56 4.07
CA LEU A 278 -2.41 -2.45 5.34
C LEU A 278 -3.31 -1.81 6.38
N PHE A 279 -3.45 -2.48 7.51
CA PHE A 279 -4.23 -2.03 8.66
C PHE A 279 -3.36 -1.75 9.87
N LYS A 280 -3.80 -0.80 10.70
CA LYS A 280 -3.34 -0.59 12.06
C LYS A 280 -4.44 -0.94 13.04
N ILE A 281 -4.12 -1.77 14.03
CA ILE A 281 -5.06 -2.20 15.05
C ILE A 281 -4.86 -1.33 16.29
N GLU A 282 -5.89 -0.58 16.67
CA GLU A 282 -5.89 0.31 17.84
C GLU A 282 -7.15 0.08 18.68
N GLY A 283 -6.96 -0.39 19.92
CA GLY A 283 -8.09 -0.78 20.77
C GLY A 283 -8.97 -1.84 20.11
N GLU A 284 -10.24 -1.55 19.92
CA GLU A 284 -11.20 -2.46 19.28
C GLU A 284 -11.32 -2.25 17.76
N ASN A 285 -10.57 -1.32 17.17
CA ASN A 285 -10.70 -0.95 15.77
C ASN A 285 -9.49 -1.40 14.95
N ALA A 286 -9.72 -1.60 13.65
CA ALA A 286 -8.67 -1.73 12.64
C ALA A 286 -8.86 -0.60 11.60
N PHE A 287 -7.84 0.27 11.49
CA PHE A 287 -7.84 1.40 10.58
C PHE A 287 -7.01 1.10 9.34
N LEU A 288 -7.51 1.44 8.16
CA LEU A 288 -6.77 1.40 6.92
C LEU A 288 -5.66 2.45 6.92
N ILE A 289 -4.41 2.00 6.89
CA ILE A 289 -3.24 2.85 6.61
C ILE A 289 -3.10 3.01 5.09
N MET A 290 -3.34 1.91 4.37
CA MET A 290 -3.31 1.90 2.91
C MET A 290 -4.36 0.93 2.39
N GLU A 291 -5.22 1.42 1.52
CA GLU A 291 -6.06 0.65 0.63
C GLU A 291 -5.39 0.56 -0.74
N SER A 292 -5.30 -0.64 -1.28
CA SER A 292 -4.91 -0.86 -2.67
C SER A 292 -5.87 -1.88 -3.29
N ALA A 293 -6.64 -1.43 -4.26
CA ALA A 293 -7.67 -2.25 -4.90
C ALA A 293 -7.77 -1.92 -6.39
N GLY A 294 -8.13 -2.92 -7.18
CA GLY A 294 -8.34 -2.70 -8.60
C GLY A 294 -9.07 -3.83 -9.28
N LEU A 295 -9.32 -3.59 -10.55
CA LEU A 295 -10.05 -4.47 -11.46
C LEU A 295 -9.22 -5.71 -11.83
N ASN A 296 -9.93 -6.80 -12.10
CA ASN A 296 -9.34 -8.00 -12.68
C ASN A 296 -9.06 -7.83 -14.17
#